data_3c6af626bc5c01f0af0e5fc1b0e054dc
#
_entry.id   3c6af626bc5c01f0af0e5fc1b0e054dc
#
_cell.length_a   1.000
_cell.length_b   1.000
_cell.length_c   1.000
_cell.angle_alpha   90.00
_cell.angle_beta   90.00
_cell.angle_gamma   90.00
#
_symmetry.space_group_name_H-M   'P 1'
#
loop_
_entity.id
_entity.type
_entity.pdbx_description
1 polymer ?
#
loop_
_entity_poly.entity_id
_entity_poly.type
_entity_poly.pdbx_seq_one_letter_code
_entity_poly.pdbx_strand_id
1 'polypeptide(L)'
;MIKGLRHIVIAIVALVGAYSASAQYYSWGADPTYMRWRKLKGDKIDVIYPDTARTLGYKMMYYARAVQPSIDFGYRRGPMKIPFVIHPENFSSNGMVMWLPKRVEILSSPAVNSYSMPWLKQLAAHEYRHAVQYNNINRGFVRVFSYILGEQSSTIGLLFMPLWGLEGDATLSETQMSSFGRALQPSFTMHYRAVGNMMRDKRISKWFCGSYREYIPDHYQLGYQITSYANTKYNENIWDKIVHFAVRNPYVFATTYVAMRKFYTTSTKPLARETFADLNDYWNSLPYQ
;
A
#
# COMPACT_ATOMS: atom_id res chain seq x y z
N MET A 1 40.85 -9.99 2.49
CA MET A 1 39.39 -10.05 2.67
C MET A 1 38.79 -8.75 3.23
N ILE A 2 39.36 -8.14 4.27
CA ILE A 2 38.79 -6.95 4.96
C ILE A 2 38.82 -5.67 4.07
N LYS A 3 39.84 -5.48 3.22
CA LYS A 3 39.94 -4.32 2.31
C LYS A 3 38.81 -4.30 1.26
N GLY A 4 38.47 -5.46 0.68
CA GLY A 4 37.38 -5.54 -0.31
C GLY A 4 36.00 -5.24 0.28
N LEU A 5 35.74 -5.74 1.49
CA LEU A 5 34.48 -5.49 2.19
C LEU A 5 34.29 -3.99 2.49
N ARG A 6 35.34 -3.28 2.87
CA ARG A 6 35.34 -1.83 3.11
C ARG A 6 34.96 -1.04 1.84
N HIS A 7 35.48 -1.41 0.67
CA HIS A 7 35.14 -0.75 -0.59
C HIS A 7 33.67 -1.03 -1.01
N ILE A 8 33.20 -2.26 -0.78
CA ILE A 8 31.79 -2.61 -1.04
C ILE A 8 30.85 -1.79 -0.14
N VAL A 9 31.15 -1.67 1.14
CA VAL A 9 30.36 -0.86 2.08
C VAL A 9 30.36 0.62 1.68
N ILE A 10 31.53 1.16 1.31
CA ILE A 10 31.63 2.56 0.84
C ILE A 10 30.84 2.77 -0.46
N ALA A 11 30.90 1.83 -1.41
CA ALA A 11 30.13 1.91 -2.64
C ALA A 11 28.61 1.84 -2.40
N ILE A 12 28.18 0.98 -1.48
CA ILE A 12 26.75 0.89 -1.09
C ILE A 12 26.31 2.19 -0.41
N VAL A 13 27.10 2.74 0.51
CA VAL A 13 26.78 4.00 1.19
C VAL A 13 26.77 5.17 0.20
N ALA A 14 27.69 5.21 -0.76
CA ALA A 14 27.71 6.24 -1.81
C ALA A 14 26.53 6.12 -2.78
N LEU A 15 26.13 4.90 -3.15
CA LEU A 15 24.93 4.65 -3.96
C LEU A 15 23.65 5.06 -3.24
N VAL A 16 23.50 4.71 -1.97
CA VAL A 16 22.36 5.11 -1.14
C VAL A 16 22.33 6.63 -0.95
N GLY A 17 23.49 7.26 -0.76
CA GLY A 17 23.61 8.71 -0.64
C GLY A 17 23.28 9.47 -1.93
N ALA A 18 23.62 8.93 -3.10
CA ALA A 18 23.30 9.52 -4.39
C ALA A 18 21.80 9.49 -4.71
N TYR A 19 21.08 8.44 -4.28
CA TYR A 19 19.62 8.37 -4.39
C TYR A 19 18.92 9.38 -3.47
N SER A 20 19.49 9.70 -2.33
CA SER A 20 18.91 10.66 -1.39
C SER A 20 18.89 12.09 -1.93
N ALA A 21 19.81 12.46 -2.80
CA ALA A 21 19.91 13.82 -3.34
C ALA A 21 18.81 14.18 -4.36
N SER A 22 18.22 13.19 -5.04
CA SER A 22 17.13 13.42 -6.00
C SER A 22 15.73 13.21 -5.42
N ALA A 23 15.62 12.57 -4.25
CA ALA A 23 14.33 12.18 -3.65
C ALA A 23 13.61 13.31 -2.90
N GLN A 24 14.20 14.50 -2.78
CA GLN A 24 13.63 15.61 -2.00
C GLN A 24 12.82 16.62 -2.83
N TYR A 25 12.75 16.43 -4.14
CA TYR A 25 11.94 17.29 -4.98
C TYR A 25 10.52 16.74 -5.10
N TYR A 26 9.72 17.03 -4.09
CA TYR A 26 8.29 16.71 -4.12
C TYR A 26 7.54 17.80 -4.87
N SER A 27 7.02 17.48 -6.04
CA SER A 27 6.02 18.32 -6.74
C SER A 27 4.72 18.51 -5.92
N TRP A 28 4.60 17.78 -4.81
CA TRP A 28 3.45 17.76 -3.92
C TRP A 28 3.38 18.93 -2.95
N GLY A 29 4.48 19.60 -2.67
CA GLY A 29 4.54 20.77 -1.79
C GLY A 29 4.48 22.10 -2.53
N ALA A 30 3.90 22.13 -3.73
CA ALA A 30 3.73 23.34 -4.52
C ALA A 30 2.46 24.15 -4.13
N ASP A 31 2.11 24.14 -2.84
CA ASP A 31 1.03 24.98 -2.34
C ASP A 31 1.45 26.45 -2.37
N PRO A 32 0.53 27.36 -2.71
CA PRO A 32 0.81 28.77 -2.70
C PRO A 32 1.27 29.29 -1.34
N THR A 33 2.31 30.11 -1.32
CA THR A 33 2.94 30.60 -0.07
C THR A 33 2.02 31.46 0.80
N TYR A 34 0.96 32.00 0.26
CA TYR A 34 -0.03 32.81 0.99
C TYR A 34 -1.01 31.96 1.80
N MET A 35 -1.03 30.62 1.62
CA MET A 35 -1.95 29.74 2.34
C MET A 35 -1.73 29.81 3.84
N ARG A 36 -2.82 29.95 4.57
CA ARG A 36 -2.84 29.86 6.04
C ARG A 36 -3.34 28.48 6.45
N TRP A 37 -2.49 27.72 7.10
CA TRP A 37 -2.79 26.36 7.52
C TRP A 37 -3.50 26.31 8.87
N ARG A 38 -4.49 25.43 8.96
CA ARG A 38 -5.23 25.09 10.18
C ARG A 38 -5.05 23.64 10.52
N LYS A 39 -5.24 23.31 11.80
CA LYS A 39 -5.09 21.95 12.31
C LYS A 39 -6.28 21.57 13.18
N LEU A 40 -6.94 20.47 12.81
CA LEU A 40 -7.88 19.75 13.66
C LEU A 40 -7.12 18.66 14.40
N LYS A 41 -7.22 18.63 15.73
CA LYS A 41 -6.58 17.60 16.54
C LYS A 41 -7.54 16.45 16.79
N GLY A 42 -7.07 15.23 16.66
CA GLY A 42 -7.76 14.01 17.05
C GLY A 42 -6.86 13.13 17.91
N ASP A 43 -7.37 11.98 18.34
CA ASP A 43 -6.61 11.05 19.18
C ASP A 43 -5.41 10.47 18.41
N LYS A 44 -5.64 9.74 17.34
CA LYS A 44 -4.59 9.16 16.50
C LYS A 44 -4.43 9.84 15.14
N ILE A 45 -5.26 10.83 14.85
CA ILE A 45 -5.30 11.52 13.57
C ILE A 45 -5.36 13.01 13.84
N ASP A 46 -4.44 13.75 13.24
CA ASP A 46 -4.55 15.19 13.09
C ASP A 46 -4.87 15.49 11.61
N VAL A 47 -5.68 16.49 11.31
CA VAL A 47 -5.92 16.93 9.93
C VAL A 47 -5.41 18.35 9.78
N ILE A 48 -4.51 18.54 8.81
CA ILE A 48 -3.92 19.83 8.47
C ILE A 48 -4.51 20.24 7.11
N TYR A 49 -5.04 21.44 7.03
CA TYR A 49 -5.72 21.93 5.85
C TYR A 49 -5.60 23.45 5.71
N PRO A 50 -5.66 24.00 4.50
CA PRO A 50 -5.72 25.45 4.31
C PRO A 50 -7.01 26.05 4.86
N ASP A 51 -6.94 27.28 5.34
CA ASP A 51 -8.07 28.04 5.88
C ASP A 51 -9.27 28.10 4.92
N THR A 52 -8.98 28.19 3.63
CA THR A 52 -9.96 28.17 2.53
C THR A 52 -10.65 26.83 2.35
N ALA A 53 -10.05 25.72 2.81
CA ALA A 53 -10.53 24.34 2.62
C ALA A 53 -11.14 23.73 3.91
N ARG A 54 -11.76 24.53 4.77
CA ARG A 54 -12.29 24.11 6.07
C ARG A 54 -13.24 22.91 5.96
N THR A 55 -14.16 22.94 5.00
CA THR A 55 -15.13 21.86 4.78
C THR A 55 -14.42 20.53 4.45
N LEU A 56 -13.36 20.54 3.64
CA LEU A 56 -12.57 19.35 3.32
C LEU A 56 -11.86 18.82 4.56
N GLY A 57 -11.30 19.71 5.38
CA GLY A 57 -10.67 19.35 6.65
C GLY A 57 -11.62 18.60 7.61
N TYR A 58 -12.83 19.12 7.79
CA TYR A 58 -13.83 18.45 8.63
C TYR A 58 -14.32 17.12 8.03
N LYS A 59 -14.57 17.07 6.71
CA LYS A 59 -14.94 15.82 6.02
C LYS A 59 -13.84 14.76 6.16
N MET A 60 -12.57 15.13 5.97
CA MET A 60 -11.46 14.19 6.16
C MET A 60 -11.38 13.67 7.59
N MET A 61 -11.49 14.56 8.59
CA MET A 61 -11.51 14.15 9.99
C MET A 61 -12.68 13.19 10.29
N TYR A 62 -13.85 13.46 9.75
CA TYR A 62 -15.02 12.60 9.90
C TYR A 62 -14.77 11.22 9.31
N TYR A 63 -14.29 11.13 8.06
CA TYR A 63 -14.04 9.85 7.40
C TYR A 63 -12.90 9.08 8.06
N ALA A 64 -11.82 9.74 8.42
CA ALA A 64 -10.70 9.11 9.07
C ALA A 64 -11.07 8.55 10.46
N ARG A 65 -11.91 9.26 11.23
CA ARG A 65 -12.45 8.75 12.49
C ARG A 65 -13.42 7.58 12.28
N ALA A 66 -14.22 7.61 11.22
CA ALA A 66 -15.18 6.54 10.93
C ALA A 66 -14.46 5.20 10.60
N VAL A 67 -13.32 5.24 9.91
CA VAL A 67 -12.55 4.03 9.56
C VAL A 67 -11.60 3.58 10.66
N GLN A 68 -11.20 4.47 11.56
CA GLN A 68 -10.18 4.21 12.59
C GLN A 68 -10.43 2.95 13.44
N PRO A 69 -11.66 2.63 13.91
CA PRO A 69 -11.90 1.47 14.77
C PRO A 69 -11.62 0.11 14.12
N SER A 70 -11.67 0.06 12.78
CA SER A 70 -11.54 -1.19 12.03
C SER A 70 -10.33 -1.22 11.10
N ILE A 71 -9.56 -0.12 11.03
CA ILE A 71 -8.48 0.02 10.04
C ILE A 71 -7.33 -0.97 10.25
N ASP A 72 -7.11 -1.42 11.47
CA ASP A 72 -6.04 -2.36 11.84
C ASP A 72 -6.47 -3.82 11.82
N PHE A 73 -7.67 -4.10 11.35
CA PHE A 73 -8.20 -5.44 11.21
C PHE A 73 -7.13 -6.40 10.63
N GLY A 74 -6.90 -7.51 11.34
CA GLY A 74 -5.94 -8.54 10.96
C GLY A 74 -4.46 -8.21 11.21
N TYR A 75 -4.11 -7.04 11.75
CA TYR A 75 -2.76 -6.70 12.18
C TYR A 75 -2.63 -6.64 13.71
N ARG A 76 -1.47 -7.02 14.22
CA ARG A 76 -1.16 -6.99 15.67
C ARG A 76 -1.06 -5.58 16.24
N ARG A 77 -0.83 -4.57 15.39
CA ARG A 77 -0.76 -3.18 15.81
C ARG A 77 -1.61 -2.30 14.94
N GLY A 78 -2.32 -1.43 15.64
CA GLY A 78 -3.09 -0.38 15.03
C GLY A 78 -2.23 0.72 14.40
N PRO A 79 -2.87 1.75 13.84
CA PRO A 79 -2.16 2.85 13.20
C PRO A 79 -1.34 3.64 14.22
N MET A 80 -0.21 4.15 13.76
CA MET A 80 0.50 5.20 14.48
C MET A 80 -0.27 6.52 14.40
N LYS A 81 0.01 7.44 15.33
CA LYS A 81 -0.47 8.80 15.20
C LYS A 81 0.17 9.47 13.98
N ILE A 82 -0.67 9.95 13.04
CA ILE A 82 -0.23 10.51 11.77
C ILE A 82 -1.12 11.69 11.37
N PRO A 83 -0.56 12.82 10.91
CA PRO A 83 -1.33 13.90 10.32
C PRO A 83 -1.72 13.61 8.87
N PHE A 84 -2.93 14.00 8.50
CA PHE A 84 -3.42 14.06 7.13
C PHE A 84 -3.32 15.50 6.66
N VAL A 85 -2.58 15.75 5.60
CA VAL A 85 -2.38 17.08 5.00
C VAL A 85 -3.18 17.17 3.72
N ILE A 86 -4.06 18.16 3.61
CA ILE A 86 -4.97 18.32 2.46
C ILE A 86 -4.44 19.41 1.54
N HIS A 87 -4.26 19.05 0.28
CA HIS A 87 -3.84 19.93 -0.81
C HIS A 87 -5.02 20.17 -1.76
N PRO A 88 -5.79 21.26 -1.59
CA PRO A 88 -6.97 21.52 -2.41
C PRO A 88 -6.65 22.17 -3.75
N GLU A 89 -5.52 22.86 -3.86
CA GLU A 89 -5.10 23.64 -5.02
C GLU A 89 -4.35 22.77 -6.06
N ASN A 90 -4.70 21.50 -6.17
CA ASN A 90 -4.05 20.59 -7.09
C ASN A 90 -5.10 19.83 -7.92
N PHE A 91 -4.86 19.70 -9.23
CA PHE A 91 -5.73 18.97 -10.14
C PHE A 91 -5.46 17.45 -10.16
N SER A 92 -4.36 17.01 -9.59
CA SER A 92 -4.05 15.59 -9.47
C SER A 92 -4.93 14.95 -8.40
N SER A 93 -5.28 13.70 -8.64
CA SER A 93 -6.08 12.88 -7.72
C SER A 93 -5.21 11.79 -7.16
N ASN A 94 -4.76 11.92 -5.90
CA ASN A 94 -3.91 10.93 -5.28
C ASN A 94 -3.92 11.02 -3.75
N GLY A 95 -3.48 9.96 -3.08
CA GLY A 95 -3.09 9.94 -1.69
C GLY A 95 -1.72 9.29 -1.56
N MET A 96 -0.98 9.59 -0.51
CA MET A 96 0.31 8.95 -0.24
C MET A 96 0.70 9.06 1.22
N VAL A 97 1.16 7.96 1.77
CA VAL A 97 1.77 7.95 3.11
C VAL A 97 3.26 8.21 2.99
N MET A 98 3.71 9.30 3.61
CA MET A 98 5.12 9.66 3.73
C MET A 98 5.65 9.23 5.08
N TRP A 99 6.87 8.71 5.10
CA TRP A 99 7.45 8.16 6.33
C TRP A 99 8.18 9.22 7.18
N LEU A 100 8.91 10.14 6.55
CA LEU A 100 9.66 11.20 7.23
C LEU A 100 9.55 12.55 6.49
N PRO A 101 9.02 13.55 7.16
CA PRO A 101 8.22 13.45 8.36
C PRO A 101 6.93 12.64 8.12
N LYS A 102 6.51 11.90 9.14
CA LYS A 102 5.30 11.04 9.04
C LYS A 102 4.07 11.88 8.75
N ARG A 103 3.44 11.64 7.61
CA ARG A 103 2.21 12.29 7.21
C ARG A 103 1.52 11.52 6.08
N VAL A 104 0.26 11.80 5.89
CA VAL A 104 -0.53 11.39 4.72
C VAL A 104 -0.78 12.63 3.90
N GLU A 105 -0.33 12.64 2.66
CA GLU A 105 -0.63 13.71 1.70
C GLU A 105 -1.92 13.37 0.96
N ILE A 106 -2.86 14.29 0.91
CA ILE A 106 -4.17 14.11 0.29
C ILE A 106 -4.37 15.18 -0.78
N LEU A 107 -4.36 14.77 -2.03
CA LEU A 107 -4.81 15.60 -3.14
C LEU A 107 -6.33 15.45 -3.26
N SER A 108 -7.06 16.52 -2.93
CA SER A 108 -8.49 16.42 -2.68
C SER A 108 -9.36 16.38 -3.93
N SER A 109 -8.82 16.64 -5.11
CA SER A 109 -9.53 16.55 -6.39
C SER A 109 -9.89 15.10 -6.68
N PRO A 110 -11.17 14.76 -6.95
CA PRO A 110 -11.57 13.39 -7.26
C PRO A 110 -10.94 12.90 -8.56
N ALA A 111 -10.64 11.60 -8.63
CA ALA A 111 -10.21 10.98 -9.87
C ALA A 111 -11.35 10.98 -10.91
N VAL A 112 -10.99 11.14 -12.18
CA VAL A 112 -11.96 11.13 -13.29
C VAL A 112 -12.72 9.79 -13.34
N ASN A 113 -12.00 8.69 -13.10
CA ASN A 113 -12.57 7.35 -13.03
C ASN A 113 -12.82 6.93 -11.57
N SER A 114 -13.45 7.82 -10.78
CA SER A 114 -13.75 7.52 -9.38
C SER A 114 -14.84 6.46 -9.26
N TYR A 115 -14.80 5.74 -8.15
CA TYR A 115 -15.81 4.77 -7.77
C TYR A 115 -16.98 5.45 -7.04
N SER A 116 -18.05 4.71 -6.78
CA SER A 116 -19.24 5.25 -6.09
C SER A 116 -18.99 5.69 -4.64
N MET A 117 -17.84 5.38 -4.06
CA MET A 117 -17.43 5.85 -2.75
C MET A 117 -16.91 7.29 -2.82
N PRO A 118 -17.30 8.18 -1.89
CA PRO A 118 -16.75 9.53 -1.84
C PRO A 118 -15.22 9.52 -1.78
N TRP A 119 -14.54 10.30 -2.64
CA TRP A 119 -13.09 10.30 -2.81
C TRP A 119 -12.31 10.42 -1.48
N LEU A 120 -12.64 11.39 -0.64
CA LEU A 120 -11.98 11.56 0.66
C LEU A 120 -12.21 10.38 1.61
N LYS A 121 -13.34 9.68 1.52
CA LYS A 121 -13.59 8.47 2.31
C LYS A 121 -12.72 7.32 1.82
N GLN A 122 -12.60 7.17 0.51
CA GLN A 122 -11.74 6.15 -0.10
C GLN A 122 -10.29 6.37 0.32
N LEU A 123 -9.77 7.61 0.18
CA LEU A 123 -8.43 7.95 0.60
C LEU A 123 -8.22 7.75 2.10
N ALA A 124 -9.21 8.12 2.94
CA ALA A 124 -9.11 7.88 4.38
C ALA A 124 -8.95 6.39 4.70
N ALA A 125 -9.72 5.52 4.08
CA ALA A 125 -9.62 4.07 4.30
C ALA A 125 -8.32 3.49 3.73
N HIS A 126 -7.92 3.91 2.55
CA HIS A 126 -6.74 3.40 1.85
C HIS A 126 -5.44 3.84 2.52
N GLU A 127 -5.23 5.15 2.64
CA GLU A 127 -3.98 5.70 3.17
C GLU A 127 -3.80 5.41 4.66
N TYR A 128 -4.88 5.36 5.43
CA TYR A 128 -4.77 5.01 6.83
C TYR A 128 -4.40 3.53 7.03
N ARG A 129 -4.81 2.65 6.10
CA ARG A 129 -4.33 1.26 6.08
C ARG A 129 -2.82 1.19 5.87
N HIS A 130 -2.25 2.00 4.99
CA HIS A 130 -0.80 2.10 4.84
C HIS A 130 -0.12 2.57 6.13
N ALA A 131 -0.73 3.47 6.90
CA ALA A 131 -0.19 3.86 8.20
C ALA A 131 -0.15 2.67 9.19
N VAL A 132 -1.10 1.74 9.12
CA VAL A 132 -1.06 0.47 9.90
C VAL A 132 0.07 -0.44 9.40
N GLN A 133 0.17 -0.65 8.10
CA GLN A 133 1.23 -1.46 7.49
C GLN A 133 2.61 -0.95 7.89
N TYR A 134 2.86 0.35 7.73
CA TYR A 134 4.12 0.98 8.12
C TYR A 134 4.42 0.86 9.62
N ASN A 135 3.41 0.97 10.49
CA ASN A 135 3.61 0.77 11.93
C ASN A 135 4.01 -0.68 12.27
N ASN A 136 3.60 -1.64 11.47
CA ASN A 136 3.99 -3.05 11.61
C ASN A 136 5.34 -3.36 10.96
N ILE A 137 5.69 -2.71 9.85
CA ILE A 137 6.97 -2.85 9.16
C ILE A 137 8.11 -2.15 9.95
N ASN A 138 7.87 -0.94 10.48
CA ASN A 138 8.89 -0.16 11.18
C ASN A 138 9.17 -0.69 12.57
N ARG A 139 9.80 -1.85 12.64
CA ARG A 139 10.13 -2.57 13.86
C ARG A 139 11.47 -3.25 13.76
N GLY A 140 11.97 -3.68 14.90
CA GLY A 140 13.19 -4.44 14.98
C GLY A 140 14.31 -3.72 14.21
N PHE A 141 14.90 -4.42 13.31
CA PHE A 141 16.01 -3.94 12.49
C PHE A 141 15.65 -2.73 11.60
N VAL A 142 14.47 -2.72 10.97
CA VAL A 142 14.00 -1.59 10.15
C VAL A 142 13.95 -0.29 10.96
N ARG A 143 13.49 -0.38 12.20
CA ARG A 143 13.44 0.78 13.11
C ARG A 143 14.85 1.30 13.46
N VAL A 144 15.80 0.43 13.68
CA VAL A 144 17.21 0.84 13.92
C VAL A 144 17.74 1.57 12.69
N PHE A 145 17.51 1.02 11.50
CA PHE A 145 17.93 1.66 10.25
C PHE A 145 17.24 3.00 10.00
N SER A 146 16.01 3.20 10.49
CA SER A 146 15.33 4.48 10.32
C SER A 146 16.01 5.64 11.03
N TYR A 147 16.77 5.39 12.08
CA TYR A 147 17.57 6.43 12.75
C TYR A 147 18.81 6.84 11.95
N ILE A 148 19.30 5.97 11.06
CA ILE A 148 20.50 6.19 10.25
C ILE A 148 20.13 6.68 8.85
N LEU A 149 19.18 6.00 8.20
CA LEU A 149 18.81 6.20 6.80
C LEU A 149 17.56 7.08 6.62
N GLY A 150 16.93 7.49 7.72
CA GLY A 150 15.73 8.31 7.65
C GLY A 150 14.61 7.63 6.86
N GLU A 151 13.98 8.39 5.98
CA GLU A 151 12.86 7.94 5.16
C GLU A 151 13.21 6.77 4.23
N GLN A 152 14.45 6.69 3.79
CA GLN A 152 14.94 5.60 2.93
C GLN A 152 14.81 4.22 3.57
N SER A 153 14.72 4.14 4.89
CA SER A 153 14.47 2.87 5.59
C SER A 153 13.11 2.25 5.23
N SER A 154 12.14 3.05 4.79
CA SER A 154 10.84 2.56 4.34
C SER A 154 10.96 1.68 3.09
N THR A 155 11.94 1.97 2.22
CA THR A 155 12.25 1.15 1.05
C THR A 155 12.68 -0.27 1.44
N ILE A 156 13.34 -0.44 2.59
CA ILE A 156 13.64 -1.77 3.15
C ILE A 156 12.34 -2.53 3.47
N GLY A 157 11.31 -1.82 3.89
CA GLY A 157 10.00 -2.40 4.16
C GLY A 157 9.35 -3.04 2.93
N LEU A 158 9.60 -2.50 1.73
CA LEU A 158 9.11 -3.06 0.46
C LEU A 158 9.73 -4.43 0.14
N LEU A 159 10.90 -4.75 0.71
CA LEU A 159 11.48 -6.09 0.60
C LEU A 159 10.66 -7.14 1.39
N PHE A 160 9.96 -6.70 2.43
CA PHE A 160 9.16 -7.55 3.30
C PHE A 160 7.71 -7.67 2.87
N MET A 161 7.18 -6.62 2.29
CA MET A 161 5.83 -6.56 1.74
C MET A 161 5.90 -5.90 0.36
N PRO A 162 5.82 -6.67 -0.71
CA PRO A 162 5.92 -6.13 -2.07
C PRO A 162 4.76 -5.19 -2.38
N LEU A 163 4.97 -4.26 -3.33
CA LEU A 163 4.00 -3.21 -3.67
C LEU A 163 2.59 -3.77 -3.93
N TRP A 164 2.47 -4.86 -4.70
CA TRP A 164 1.16 -5.49 -4.95
C TRP A 164 0.49 -5.99 -3.67
N GLY A 165 1.27 -6.38 -2.65
CA GLY A 165 0.76 -6.80 -1.35
C GLY A 165 0.29 -5.62 -0.50
N LEU A 166 1.08 -4.52 -0.48
CA LEU A 166 0.72 -3.27 0.19
C LEU A 166 -0.60 -2.71 -0.37
N GLU A 167 -0.67 -2.54 -1.69
CA GLU A 167 -1.82 -1.97 -2.37
C GLU A 167 -3.03 -2.91 -2.34
N GLY A 168 -2.78 -4.22 -2.47
CA GLY A 168 -3.83 -5.24 -2.40
C GLY A 168 -4.51 -5.31 -1.04
N ASP A 169 -3.74 -5.24 0.06
CA ASP A 169 -4.27 -5.21 1.42
C ASP A 169 -5.01 -3.89 1.72
N ALA A 170 -4.50 -2.76 1.22
CA ALA A 170 -5.18 -1.48 1.35
C ALA A 170 -6.51 -1.45 0.57
N THR A 171 -6.53 -1.98 -0.66
CA THR A 171 -7.74 -2.13 -1.47
C THR A 171 -8.75 -3.09 -0.82
N LEU A 172 -8.28 -4.17 -0.21
CA LEU A 172 -9.13 -5.08 0.55
C LEU A 172 -9.77 -4.37 1.75
N SER A 173 -8.97 -3.61 2.48
CA SER A 173 -9.43 -2.84 3.65
C SER A 173 -10.51 -1.82 3.26
N GLU A 174 -10.29 -0.99 2.23
CA GLU A 174 -11.30 -0.02 1.80
C GLU A 174 -12.59 -0.70 1.31
N THR A 175 -12.46 -1.89 0.70
CA THR A 175 -13.61 -2.66 0.21
C THR A 175 -14.43 -3.22 1.37
N GLN A 176 -13.79 -3.73 2.41
CA GLN A 176 -14.47 -4.27 3.58
C GLN A 176 -15.11 -3.20 4.47
N MET A 177 -14.57 -1.98 4.46
CA MET A 177 -15.09 -0.86 5.24
C MET A 177 -16.19 -0.05 4.54
N SER A 178 -16.62 -0.46 3.36
CA SER A 178 -17.62 0.26 2.59
C SER A 178 -18.46 -0.68 1.74
N SER A 179 -19.75 -0.37 1.63
CA SER A 179 -20.63 -1.03 0.67
C SER A 179 -20.34 -0.68 -0.80
N PHE A 180 -19.40 0.23 -1.04
CA PHE A 180 -19.05 0.77 -2.36
C PHE A 180 -17.53 0.78 -2.62
N GLY A 181 -16.77 -0.05 -1.91
CA GLY A 181 -15.32 -0.19 -2.13
C GLY A 181 -15.01 -0.62 -3.55
N ARG A 182 -13.81 -0.25 -4.04
CA ARG A 182 -13.47 -0.43 -5.47
C ARG A 182 -13.55 -1.88 -5.94
N ALA A 183 -13.27 -2.85 -5.10
CA ALA A 183 -13.33 -4.25 -5.50
C ALA A 183 -14.77 -4.80 -5.64
N LEU A 184 -15.78 -4.07 -5.14
CA LEU A 184 -17.18 -4.37 -5.39
C LEU A 184 -17.69 -3.80 -6.74
N GLN A 185 -16.84 -3.04 -7.44
CA GLN A 185 -17.19 -2.45 -8.71
C GLN A 185 -16.78 -3.38 -9.86
N PRO A 186 -17.68 -3.70 -10.80
CA PRO A 186 -17.35 -4.52 -11.94
C PRO A 186 -16.14 -4.02 -12.74
N SER A 187 -16.01 -2.70 -12.88
CA SER A 187 -14.90 -2.04 -13.58
C SER A 187 -13.53 -2.38 -12.98
N PHE A 188 -13.45 -2.66 -11.68
CA PHE A 188 -12.19 -3.03 -11.03
C PHE A 188 -11.78 -4.48 -11.34
N THR A 189 -12.73 -5.40 -11.40
CA THR A 189 -12.46 -6.83 -11.58
C THR A 189 -12.46 -7.27 -13.04
N MET A 190 -13.14 -6.53 -13.94
CA MET A 190 -13.35 -6.92 -15.34
C MET A 190 -12.04 -7.15 -16.12
N HIS A 191 -10.99 -6.41 -15.80
CA HIS A 191 -9.70 -6.53 -16.49
C HIS A 191 -9.09 -7.92 -16.31
N TYR A 192 -9.03 -8.42 -15.07
CA TYR A 192 -8.53 -9.77 -14.80
C TYR A 192 -9.50 -10.85 -15.28
N ARG A 193 -10.81 -10.60 -15.21
CA ARG A 193 -11.80 -11.51 -15.80
C ARG A 193 -11.63 -11.65 -17.31
N ALA A 194 -11.40 -10.53 -18.02
CA ALA A 194 -11.20 -10.54 -19.47
C ALA A 194 -9.93 -11.28 -19.91
N VAL A 195 -8.83 -11.15 -19.13
CA VAL A 195 -7.54 -11.76 -19.51
C VAL A 195 -7.19 -13.02 -18.71
N GLY A 196 -8.04 -13.46 -17.78
CA GLY A 196 -7.75 -14.52 -16.83
C GLY A 196 -7.26 -15.81 -17.47
N ASN A 197 -7.96 -16.31 -18.51
CA ASN A 197 -7.55 -17.50 -19.24
C ASN A 197 -6.22 -17.29 -20.00
N MET A 198 -5.96 -16.10 -20.54
CA MET A 198 -4.70 -15.77 -21.22
C MET A 198 -3.53 -15.65 -20.25
N MET A 199 -3.78 -15.28 -18.99
CA MET A 199 -2.74 -15.18 -17.96
C MET A 199 -2.16 -16.54 -17.60
N ARG A 200 -2.90 -17.63 -17.76
CA ARG A 200 -2.47 -18.99 -17.45
C ARG A 200 -1.17 -19.36 -18.17
N ASP A 201 -1.01 -18.94 -19.42
CA ASP A 201 0.13 -19.27 -20.28
C ASP A 201 1.29 -18.27 -20.15
N LYS A 202 1.07 -17.15 -19.46
CA LYS A 202 2.09 -16.12 -19.32
C LYS A 202 3.05 -16.45 -18.17
N ARG A 203 4.31 -16.00 -18.33
CA ARG A 203 5.29 -16.08 -17.24
C ARG A 203 4.78 -15.28 -16.06
N ILE A 204 4.76 -15.90 -14.89
CA ILE A 204 4.27 -15.29 -13.64
C ILE A 204 4.96 -13.98 -13.30
N SER A 205 6.22 -13.79 -13.69
CA SER A 205 6.95 -12.52 -13.49
C SER A 205 6.27 -11.34 -14.19
N LYS A 206 5.60 -11.56 -15.32
CA LYS A 206 4.85 -10.51 -16.01
C LYS A 206 3.63 -10.05 -15.20
N TRP A 207 3.02 -10.93 -14.43
CA TRP A 207 1.88 -10.58 -13.59
C TRP A 207 2.26 -9.54 -12.52
N PHE A 208 3.47 -9.67 -11.96
CA PHE A 208 3.94 -8.80 -10.88
C PHE A 208 4.70 -7.56 -11.36
N CYS A 209 5.35 -7.65 -12.52
CA CYS A 209 6.21 -6.59 -13.04
C CYS A 209 5.60 -5.83 -14.23
N GLY A 210 4.46 -6.28 -14.75
CA GLY A 210 3.91 -5.77 -15.99
C GLY A 210 4.67 -6.23 -17.25
N SER A 211 4.27 -5.74 -18.40
CA SER A 211 4.92 -6.01 -19.68
C SER A 211 4.75 -4.84 -20.64
N TYR A 212 5.83 -4.46 -21.34
CA TYR A 212 5.76 -3.47 -22.42
C TYR A 212 5.16 -4.00 -23.73
N ARG A 213 5.07 -5.34 -23.88
CA ARG A 213 4.57 -5.99 -25.09
C ARG A 213 3.15 -6.47 -24.99
N GLU A 214 2.64 -6.65 -23.79
CA GLU A 214 1.37 -7.29 -23.53
C GLU A 214 0.63 -6.52 -22.44
N TYR A 215 -0.68 -6.39 -22.62
CA TYR A 215 -1.51 -5.82 -21.56
C TYR A 215 -1.49 -6.74 -20.33
N ILE A 216 -1.13 -6.17 -19.22
CA ILE A 216 -1.22 -6.78 -17.89
C ILE A 216 -2.01 -5.81 -17.01
N PRO A 217 -3.10 -6.27 -16.39
CA PRO A 217 -3.87 -5.41 -15.47
C PRO A 217 -3.05 -4.92 -14.30
N ASP A 218 -3.55 -3.87 -13.65
CA ASP A 218 -2.90 -3.15 -12.58
C ASP A 218 -2.55 -4.04 -11.36
N HIS A 219 -1.48 -3.69 -10.67
CA HIS A 219 -1.03 -4.36 -9.44
C HIS A 219 -1.99 -4.17 -8.25
N TYR A 220 -2.82 -3.13 -8.23
CA TYR A 220 -3.91 -2.99 -7.25
C TYR A 220 -4.93 -4.12 -7.36
N GLN A 221 -5.36 -4.39 -8.59
CA GLN A 221 -6.30 -5.48 -8.88
C GLN A 221 -5.67 -6.84 -8.60
N LEU A 222 -4.42 -7.05 -9.04
CA LEU A 222 -3.66 -8.27 -8.77
C LEU A 222 -3.54 -8.52 -7.26
N GLY A 223 -3.08 -7.51 -6.54
CA GLY A 223 -2.83 -7.57 -5.12
C GLY A 223 -4.11 -7.84 -4.32
N TYR A 224 -5.20 -7.18 -4.68
CA TYR A 224 -6.50 -7.44 -4.09
C TYR A 224 -6.94 -8.91 -4.26
N GLN A 225 -6.90 -9.43 -5.50
CA GLN A 225 -7.33 -10.80 -5.77
C GLN A 225 -6.52 -11.83 -4.97
N ILE A 226 -5.19 -11.72 -4.99
CA ILE A 226 -4.33 -12.66 -4.28
C ILE A 226 -4.46 -12.50 -2.76
N THR A 227 -4.52 -11.27 -2.24
CA THR A 227 -4.60 -11.04 -0.80
C THR A 227 -5.95 -11.46 -0.23
N SER A 228 -7.05 -11.13 -0.91
CA SER A 228 -8.39 -11.53 -0.46
C SER A 228 -8.58 -13.04 -0.49
N TYR A 229 -8.14 -13.70 -1.57
CA TYR A 229 -8.14 -15.14 -1.69
C TYR A 229 -7.35 -15.81 -0.55
N ALA A 230 -6.12 -15.35 -0.33
CA ALA A 230 -5.25 -15.90 0.70
C ALA A 230 -5.84 -15.69 2.11
N ASN A 231 -6.35 -14.49 2.41
CA ASN A 231 -6.95 -14.19 3.70
C ASN A 231 -8.20 -15.07 3.96
N THR A 232 -8.99 -15.32 2.93
CA THR A 232 -10.15 -16.22 3.01
C THR A 232 -9.70 -17.67 3.22
N LYS A 233 -8.75 -18.14 2.42
CA LYS A 233 -8.23 -19.50 2.48
C LYS A 233 -7.61 -19.87 3.83
N TYR A 234 -6.84 -18.95 4.40
CA TYR A 234 -6.12 -19.16 5.67
C TYR A 234 -6.86 -18.61 6.89
N ASN A 235 -7.99 -17.96 6.69
CA ASN A 235 -8.81 -17.32 7.72
C ASN A 235 -8.03 -16.33 8.60
N GLU A 236 -7.09 -15.61 8.00
CA GLU A 236 -6.29 -14.58 8.68
C GLU A 236 -5.66 -13.61 7.67
N ASN A 237 -5.20 -12.45 8.14
CA ASN A 237 -4.38 -11.58 7.32
C ASN A 237 -2.96 -12.16 7.18
N ILE A 238 -2.64 -12.69 6.00
CA ILE A 238 -1.34 -13.32 5.75
C ILE A 238 -0.16 -12.35 5.95
N TRP A 239 -0.38 -11.05 5.69
CA TRP A 239 0.68 -10.05 5.78
C TRP A 239 1.15 -9.80 7.21
N ASP A 240 0.29 -9.95 8.23
CA ASP A 240 0.71 -9.80 9.62
C ASP A 240 1.82 -10.78 10.00
N LYS A 241 1.65 -12.05 9.69
CA LYS A 241 2.67 -13.07 9.99
C LYS A 241 3.93 -12.91 9.13
N ILE A 242 3.77 -12.61 7.84
CA ILE A 242 4.88 -12.43 6.91
C ILE A 242 5.75 -11.26 7.36
N VAL A 243 5.15 -10.09 7.59
CA VAL A 243 5.86 -8.88 8.02
C VAL A 243 6.50 -9.08 9.40
N HIS A 244 5.75 -9.67 10.34
CA HIS A 244 6.28 -9.95 11.67
C HIS A 244 7.51 -10.86 11.67
N PHE A 245 7.52 -11.87 10.81
CA PHE A 245 8.68 -12.72 10.59
C PHE A 245 9.84 -11.94 9.98
N ALA A 246 9.57 -11.17 8.94
CA ALA A 246 10.57 -10.45 8.17
C ALA A 246 11.34 -9.43 9.01
N VAL A 247 10.64 -8.61 9.80
CA VAL A 247 11.28 -7.59 10.65
C VAL A 247 12.14 -8.16 11.78
N ARG A 248 11.93 -9.43 12.14
CA ARG A 248 12.71 -10.15 13.14
C ARG A 248 13.89 -10.93 12.57
N ASN A 249 13.84 -11.24 11.29
CA ASN A 249 14.83 -12.05 10.60
C ASN A 249 15.42 -11.33 9.38
N PRO A 250 16.01 -10.13 9.58
CA PRO A 250 16.48 -9.29 8.46
C PRO A 250 17.65 -9.89 7.67
N TYR A 251 18.32 -10.89 8.24
CA TYR A 251 19.40 -11.64 7.61
C TYR A 251 18.91 -12.74 6.65
N VAL A 252 17.60 -13.03 6.65
CA VAL A 252 17.03 -14.02 5.74
C VAL A 252 16.81 -13.37 4.39
N PHE A 253 17.50 -13.89 3.38
CA PHE A 253 17.27 -13.47 2.00
C PHE A 253 15.91 -13.95 1.52
N ALA A 254 15.19 -13.13 0.75
CA ALA A 254 13.84 -13.40 0.27
C ALA A 254 12.84 -13.74 1.41
N THR A 255 12.81 -12.90 2.44
CA THR A 255 12.03 -13.13 3.68
C THR A 255 10.56 -13.43 3.44
N THR A 256 9.90 -12.77 2.48
CA THR A 256 8.50 -13.04 2.10
C THR A 256 8.32 -14.47 1.63
N TYR A 257 9.20 -14.97 0.76
CA TYR A 257 9.17 -16.35 0.29
C TYR A 257 9.32 -17.34 1.44
N VAL A 258 10.33 -17.14 2.30
CA VAL A 258 10.60 -18.02 3.45
C VAL A 258 9.43 -18.02 4.43
N ALA A 259 8.86 -16.85 4.74
CA ALA A 259 7.70 -16.73 5.61
C ALA A 259 6.47 -17.46 5.05
N MET A 260 6.18 -17.27 3.75
CA MET A 260 5.06 -17.95 3.09
C MET A 260 5.23 -19.49 3.11
N ARG A 261 6.45 -19.97 2.85
CA ARG A 261 6.74 -21.41 2.94
C ARG A 261 6.57 -21.95 4.36
N LYS A 262 7.02 -21.18 5.35
CA LYS A 262 6.95 -21.56 6.76
C LYS A 262 5.53 -21.62 7.31
N PHE A 263 4.71 -20.62 7.01
CA PHE A 263 3.39 -20.48 7.63
C PHE A 263 2.25 -21.02 6.79
N TYR A 264 2.41 -21.07 5.47
CA TYR A 264 1.34 -21.37 4.52
C TYR A 264 1.69 -22.50 3.55
N THR A 265 2.87 -23.12 3.68
CA THR A 265 3.36 -24.18 2.80
C THR A 265 3.36 -23.85 1.31
N THR A 266 3.22 -22.56 0.97
CA THR A 266 3.13 -22.03 -0.39
C THR A 266 4.16 -20.91 -0.64
N SER A 267 4.11 -20.28 -1.79
CA SER A 267 4.86 -19.06 -2.10
C SER A 267 4.04 -18.18 -3.06
N THR A 268 4.52 -16.97 -3.34
CA THR A 268 3.78 -16.01 -4.18
C THR A 268 3.34 -16.58 -5.53
N LYS A 269 4.21 -17.32 -6.22
CA LYS A 269 3.89 -17.87 -7.55
C LYS A 269 2.81 -18.96 -7.53
N PRO A 270 2.92 -20.03 -6.72
CA PRO A 270 1.86 -21.02 -6.59
C PRO A 270 0.55 -20.40 -6.11
N LEU A 271 0.60 -19.53 -5.10
CA LEU A 271 -0.60 -18.87 -4.57
C LEU A 271 -1.32 -18.05 -5.66
N ALA A 272 -0.60 -17.24 -6.44
CA ALA A 272 -1.19 -16.47 -7.53
C ALA A 272 -1.84 -17.38 -8.59
N ARG A 273 -1.18 -18.47 -8.96
CA ARG A 273 -1.74 -19.43 -9.93
C ARG A 273 -3.00 -20.10 -9.41
N GLU A 274 -3.01 -20.51 -8.17
CA GLU A 274 -4.17 -21.09 -7.50
C GLU A 274 -5.33 -20.09 -7.45
N THR A 275 -5.05 -18.86 -6.98
CA THR A 275 -6.05 -17.78 -6.93
C THR A 275 -6.75 -17.60 -8.29
N PHE A 276 -5.97 -17.50 -9.37
CA PHE A 276 -6.55 -17.27 -10.69
C PHE A 276 -7.14 -18.52 -11.35
N ALA A 277 -6.74 -19.72 -10.93
CA ALA A 277 -7.43 -20.94 -11.34
C ALA A 277 -8.85 -20.95 -10.77
N ASP A 278 -8.98 -20.78 -9.45
CA ASP A 278 -10.28 -20.79 -8.77
C ASP A 278 -11.19 -19.63 -9.21
N LEU A 279 -10.60 -18.43 -9.40
CA LEU A 279 -11.36 -17.28 -9.91
C LEU A 279 -11.86 -17.48 -11.34
N ASN A 280 -11.05 -18.06 -12.22
CA ASN A 280 -11.46 -18.35 -13.59
C ASN A 280 -12.58 -19.41 -13.62
N ASP A 281 -12.48 -20.44 -12.80
CA ASP A 281 -13.52 -21.45 -12.68
C ASP A 281 -14.83 -20.84 -12.18
N TYR A 282 -14.74 -19.96 -11.18
CA TYR A 282 -15.90 -19.20 -10.72
C TYR A 282 -16.48 -18.28 -11.82
N TRP A 283 -15.65 -17.47 -12.49
CA TRP A 283 -16.13 -16.56 -13.54
C TRP A 283 -16.74 -17.30 -14.73
N ASN A 284 -16.19 -18.46 -15.09
CA ASN A 284 -16.72 -19.30 -16.17
C ASN A 284 -18.05 -19.98 -15.78
N SER A 285 -18.32 -20.15 -14.49
CA SER A 285 -19.60 -20.69 -13.99
C SER A 285 -20.72 -19.67 -13.97
N LEU A 286 -20.39 -18.37 -14.07
CA LEU A 286 -21.41 -17.32 -14.06
C LEU A 286 -22.19 -17.33 -15.38
N PRO A 287 -23.53 -17.19 -15.32
CA PRO A 287 -24.34 -17.09 -16.55
C PRO A 287 -23.92 -15.85 -17.35
N TYR A 288 -23.75 -16.03 -18.64
CA TYR A 288 -23.60 -14.90 -19.55
C TYR A 288 -24.91 -14.11 -19.55
N GLN A 289 -24.84 -12.85 -19.14
CA GLN A 289 -25.93 -11.89 -19.32
C GLN A 289 -25.73 -11.14 -20.60
#